data_01be18d3d5497d742bc5b263700d5c69
#
_entry.id   01be18d3d5497d742bc5b263700d5c69
#
_cell.length_a   1.000
_cell.length_b   1.000
_cell.length_c   1.000
_cell.angle_alpha   90.00
_cell.angle_beta   90.00
_cell.angle_gamma   90.00
#
_symmetry.space_group_name_H-M   'P 1'
#
loop_
_entity.id
_entity.type
_entity.pdbx_description
1 polymer ?
#
loop_
_entity_poly.entity_id
_entity_poly.type
_entity_poly.pdbx_seq_one_letter_code
_entity_poly.pdbx_strand_id
1 'polypeptide(L)'
;MLAELRLELVTQQNVRAACALKVRPDQEGLVAPVAFSLADAYTMPDIAWPRLIYQGDQAVGFVMAAFAPDHQNPVYHSYLWRLNIGAEHQGKGIGRFAVESLCQEAARRGNHRLSVSYHSGQHGPEGFYRRLGFQPTGAYIQDEEVAERPISPIAAVDSARW
;
A
#
# COMPACT_ATOMS: atom_id res chain seq x y z
N MET A 1 -19.76 -15.68 -8.74
CA MET A 1 -19.11 -15.07 -7.57
C MET A 1 -17.68 -14.70 -7.90
N LEU A 2 -17.33 -13.46 -7.63
CA LEU A 2 -15.92 -13.05 -7.73
C LEU A 2 -15.15 -13.73 -6.60
N ALA A 3 -13.99 -14.29 -6.93
CA ALA A 3 -13.12 -14.87 -5.92
C ALA A 3 -12.68 -13.79 -4.91
N GLU A 4 -12.60 -14.16 -3.65
CA GLU A 4 -12.24 -13.25 -2.57
C GLU A 4 -10.81 -12.76 -2.71
N LEU A 5 -10.61 -11.48 -2.43
CA LEU A 5 -9.28 -10.86 -2.36
C LEU A 5 -8.65 -11.13 -0.98
N ARG A 6 -7.37 -11.44 -0.98
CA ARG A 6 -6.60 -11.61 0.26
C ARG A 6 -5.17 -11.14 0.09
N LEU A 7 -4.53 -10.79 1.21
CA LEU A 7 -3.11 -10.50 1.26
C LEU A 7 -2.34 -11.74 1.73
N GLU A 8 -1.19 -11.97 1.12
CA GLU A 8 -0.27 -13.02 1.53
C GLU A 8 1.15 -12.50 1.67
N LEU A 9 1.92 -13.13 2.53
CA LEU A 9 3.35 -12.90 2.61
C LEU A 9 4.02 -13.26 1.29
N VAL A 10 5.03 -12.49 0.89
CA VAL A 10 5.90 -12.87 -0.21
C VAL A 10 6.87 -13.94 0.32
N THR A 11 6.88 -15.09 -0.33
CA THR A 11 7.64 -16.27 0.07
C THR A 11 8.45 -16.82 -1.09
N GLN A 12 9.27 -17.83 -0.82
CA GLN A 12 10.00 -18.55 -1.86
C GLN A 12 9.05 -19.14 -2.91
N GLN A 13 7.85 -19.53 -2.52
CA GLN A 13 6.87 -20.18 -3.42
C GLN A 13 6.19 -19.17 -4.37
N ASN A 14 6.06 -17.91 -3.99
CA ASN A 14 5.30 -16.93 -4.77
C ASN A 14 6.11 -15.70 -5.23
N VAL A 15 7.37 -15.57 -4.84
CA VAL A 15 8.18 -14.40 -5.20
C VAL A 15 8.29 -14.21 -6.73
N ARG A 16 8.34 -15.29 -7.49
CA ARG A 16 8.41 -15.18 -8.95
C ARG A 16 7.09 -14.66 -9.54
N ALA A 17 5.96 -15.08 -9.01
CA ALA A 17 4.65 -14.55 -9.38
C ALA A 17 4.54 -13.05 -9.02
N ALA A 18 5.07 -12.66 -7.87
CA ALA A 18 5.14 -11.26 -7.47
C ALA A 18 5.96 -10.43 -8.46
N CYS A 19 7.16 -10.89 -8.81
CA CYS A 19 8.05 -10.18 -9.74
C CYS A 19 7.54 -10.18 -11.19
N ALA A 20 6.64 -11.09 -11.55
CA ALA A 20 6.03 -11.16 -12.87
C ALA A 20 4.87 -10.15 -13.04
N LEU A 21 4.38 -9.55 -11.96
CA LEU A 21 3.34 -8.53 -12.04
C LEU A 21 3.83 -7.33 -12.85
N LYS A 22 3.02 -6.90 -13.81
CA LYS A 22 3.30 -5.72 -14.62
C LYS A 22 2.10 -4.78 -14.59
N VAL A 23 2.38 -3.53 -14.27
CA VAL A 23 1.41 -2.45 -14.43
C VAL A 23 1.25 -2.11 -15.91
N ARG A 24 0.29 -1.26 -16.26
CA ARG A 24 0.14 -0.79 -17.65
C ARG A 24 1.41 -0.05 -18.09
N PRO A 25 1.75 -0.12 -19.41
CA PRO A 25 2.96 0.54 -19.91
C PRO A 25 3.06 2.04 -19.59
N ASP A 26 1.93 2.75 -19.56
CA ASP A 26 1.88 4.17 -19.20
C ASP A 26 2.15 4.43 -17.70
N GLN A 27 2.16 3.40 -16.87
CA GLN A 27 2.40 3.48 -15.44
C GLN A 27 3.80 3.00 -15.04
N GLU A 28 4.55 2.39 -15.93
CA GLU A 28 5.87 1.80 -15.60
C GLU A 28 6.86 2.81 -15.05
N GLY A 29 6.76 4.07 -15.45
CA GLY A 29 7.59 5.15 -14.90
C GLY A 29 7.11 5.75 -13.57
N LEU A 30 5.93 5.36 -13.10
CA LEU A 30 5.28 5.94 -11.92
C LEU A 30 5.44 5.10 -10.65
N VAL A 31 5.79 3.83 -10.79
CA VAL A 31 5.97 2.92 -9.67
C VAL A 31 7.14 1.97 -9.95
N ALA A 32 7.92 1.67 -8.91
CA ALA A 32 9.03 0.74 -9.03
C ALA A 32 8.54 -0.68 -9.33
N PRO A 33 9.28 -1.46 -10.13
CA PRO A 33 8.99 -2.88 -10.28
C PRO A 33 8.99 -3.61 -8.94
N VAL A 34 8.19 -4.67 -8.82
CA VAL A 34 8.06 -5.43 -7.57
C VAL A 34 9.41 -5.96 -7.09
N ALA A 35 10.26 -6.46 -7.98
CA ALA A 35 11.58 -6.94 -7.60
C ALA A 35 12.43 -5.86 -6.91
N PHE A 36 12.37 -4.62 -7.38
CA PHE A 36 13.06 -3.49 -6.77
C PHE A 36 12.50 -3.20 -5.37
N SER A 37 11.19 -3.23 -5.21
CA SER A 37 10.54 -3.01 -3.92
C SER A 37 10.89 -4.10 -2.91
N LEU A 38 11.01 -5.35 -3.34
CA LEU A 38 11.45 -6.45 -2.49
C LEU A 38 12.92 -6.32 -2.08
N ALA A 39 13.77 -5.76 -2.96
CA ALA A 39 15.15 -5.46 -2.60
C ALA A 39 15.23 -4.37 -1.53
N ASP A 40 14.41 -3.31 -1.64
CA ASP A 40 14.28 -2.29 -0.59
C ASP A 40 13.82 -2.92 0.73
N ALA A 41 12.81 -3.77 0.68
CA ALA A 41 12.28 -4.44 1.88
C ALA A 41 13.35 -5.31 2.56
N TYR A 42 14.17 -5.99 1.77
CA TYR A 42 15.28 -6.81 2.30
C TYR A 42 16.28 -5.97 3.09
N THR A 43 16.54 -4.73 2.68
CA THR A 43 17.49 -3.83 3.36
C THR A 43 16.87 -3.07 4.54
N MET A 44 15.55 -3.07 4.65
CA MET A 44 14.80 -2.35 5.70
C MET A 44 13.72 -3.25 6.33
N PRO A 45 14.11 -4.45 6.84
CA PRO A 45 13.13 -5.46 7.27
C PRO A 45 12.29 -5.01 8.47
N ASP A 46 12.79 -4.09 9.29
CA ASP A 46 12.09 -3.64 10.50
C ASP A 46 10.93 -2.70 10.20
N ILE A 47 10.95 -2.05 9.04
CA ILE A 47 9.91 -1.07 8.66
C ILE A 47 9.10 -1.48 7.45
N ALA A 48 9.65 -2.25 6.52
CA ALA A 48 8.97 -2.65 5.29
C ALA A 48 7.93 -3.74 5.56
N TRP A 49 6.77 -3.57 4.95
CA TRP A 49 5.63 -4.49 5.09
C TRP A 49 5.10 -4.86 3.70
N PRO A 50 5.79 -5.73 2.95
CA PRO A 50 5.37 -6.16 1.62
C PRO A 50 4.32 -7.25 1.69
N ARG A 51 3.32 -7.16 0.80
CA ARG A 51 2.27 -8.19 0.67
C ARG A 51 1.90 -8.38 -0.79
N LEU A 52 1.67 -9.62 -1.16
CA LEU A 52 1.12 -10.00 -2.46
C LEU A 52 -0.40 -10.07 -2.35
N ILE A 53 -1.10 -9.54 -3.34
CA ILE A 53 -2.56 -9.56 -3.39
C ILE A 53 -3.00 -10.71 -4.29
N TYR A 54 -3.81 -11.60 -3.75
CA TYR A 54 -4.40 -12.71 -4.47
C TYR A 54 -5.89 -12.52 -4.70
N GLN A 55 -6.34 -12.96 -5.84
CA GLN A 55 -7.75 -13.21 -6.11
C GLN A 55 -7.90 -14.69 -6.48
N GLY A 56 -8.53 -15.50 -5.63
CA GLY A 56 -8.45 -16.95 -5.78
C GLY A 56 -7.00 -17.42 -5.73
N ASP A 57 -6.56 -18.16 -6.73
CA ASP A 57 -5.19 -18.68 -6.83
C ASP A 57 -4.26 -17.79 -7.68
N GLN A 58 -4.75 -16.64 -8.11
CA GLN A 58 -4.00 -15.74 -8.99
C GLN A 58 -3.44 -14.54 -8.23
N ALA A 59 -2.15 -14.28 -8.37
CA ALA A 59 -1.53 -13.04 -7.92
C ALA A 59 -1.97 -11.90 -8.85
N VAL A 60 -2.61 -10.88 -8.31
CA VAL A 60 -3.20 -9.78 -9.08
C VAL A 60 -2.58 -8.42 -8.76
N GLY A 61 -1.86 -8.30 -7.65
CA GLY A 61 -1.23 -7.05 -7.25
C GLY A 61 -0.21 -7.25 -6.14
N PHE A 62 0.47 -6.16 -5.84
CA PHE A 62 1.47 -6.06 -4.78
C PHE A 62 1.30 -4.75 -4.06
N VAL A 63 1.39 -4.78 -2.74
CA VAL A 63 1.36 -3.57 -1.91
C VAL A 63 2.49 -3.64 -0.89
N MET A 64 3.15 -2.52 -0.65
CA MET A 64 4.15 -2.42 0.39
C MET A 64 3.94 -1.13 1.18
N ALA A 65 3.84 -1.27 2.48
CA ALA A 65 3.82 -0.16 3.41
C ALA A 65 5.16 -0.04 4.12
N ALA A 66 5.41 1.14 4.67
CA ALA A 66 6.42 1.37 5.69
C ALA A 66 5.72 1.70 7.01
N PHE A 67 6.15 1.06 8.08
CA PHE A 67 5.72 1.36 9.44
C PHE A 67 6.96 1.68 10.26
N ALA A 68 7.26 2.96 10.40
CA ALA A 68 8.46 3.46 11.07
C ALA A 68 8.06 4.42 12.21
N PRO A 69 7.57 3.90 13.34
CA PRO A 69 7.00 4.72 14.43
C PRO A 69 8.01 5.69 15.04
N ASP A 70 9.28 5.38 14.98
CA ASP A 70 10.34 6.21 15.55
C ASP A 70 10.98 7.18 14.54
N HIS A 71 10.49 7.20 13.31
CA HIS A 71 11.02 8.09 12.28
C HIS A 71 10.68 9.55 12.60
N GLN A 72 11.64 10.47 12.41
CA GLN A 72 11.46 11.89 12.70
C GLN A 72 10.36 12.54 11.85
N ASN A 73 10.20 12.10 10.59
CA ASN A 73 9.11 12.56 9.75
C ASN A 73 7.88 11.66 9.96
N PRO A 74 6.78 12.21 10.53
CA PRO A 74 5.58 11.43 10.85
C PRO A 74 4.89 10.79 9.65
N VAL A 75 5.17 11.25 8.42
CA VAL A 75 4.65 10.64 7.19
C VAL A 75 4.98 9.15 7.14
N TYR A 76 6.16 8.76 7.62
CA TYR A 76 6.62 7.38 7.57
C TYR A 76 6.14 6.50 8.72
N HIS A 77 5.39 7.03 9.68
CA HIS A 77 4.84 6.22 10.76
C HIS A 77 3.86 5.16 10.24
N SER A 78 3.09 5.49 9.20
CA SER A 78 2.23 4.59 8.43
C SER A 78 2.17 5.13 7.01
N TYR A 79 2.91 4.53 6.11
CA TYR A 79 3.12 5.08 4.77
C TYR A 79 2.88 4.02 3.70
N LEU A 80 2.00 4.32 2.75
CA LEU A 80 1.82 3.49 1.56
C LEU A 80 3.00 3.75 0.62
N TRP A 81 3.94 2.81 0.59
CA TRP A 81 5.20 2.97 -0.13
C TRP A 81 5.11 2.54 -1.59
N ARG A 82 4.44 1.41 -1.84
CA ARG A 82 4.30 0.86 -3.20
C ARG A 82 2.92 0.23 -3.38
N LEU A 83 2.33 0.43 -4.56
CA LEU A 83 1.10 -0.23 -4.96
C LEU A 83 1.18 -0.54 -6.46
N ASN A 84 1.28 -1.82 -6.78
CA ASN A 84 1.33 -2.33 -8.15
C ASN A 84 0.13 -3.22 -8.38
N ILE A 85 -0.79 -2.80 -9.24
CA ILE A 85 -1.91 -3.65 -9.67
C ILE A 85 -1.61 -4.11 -11.10
N GLY A 86 -1.68 -5.42 -11.33
CA GLY A 86 -1.46 -5.98 -12.66
C GLY A 86 -2.37 -5.32 -13.70
N ALA A 87 -1.84 -5.05 -14.89
CA ALA A 87 -2.55 -4.29 -15.93
C ALA A 87 -3.94 -4.84 -16.24
N GLU A 88 -4.06 -6.17 -16.28
CA GLU A 88 -5.31 -6.88 -16.58
C GLU A 88 -6.32 -6.86 -15.42
N HIS A 89 -5.90 -6.44 -14.25
CA HIS A 89 -6.67 -6.48 -13.02
C HIS A 89 -7.10 -5.10 -12.52
N GLN A 90 -6.74 -4.04 -13.23
CA GLN A 90 -7.08 -2.67 -12.86
C GLN A 90 -8.57 -2.36 -13.09
N GLY A 91 -9.10 -1.37 -12.37
CA GLY A 91 -10.49 -0.98 -12.47
C GLY A 91 -11.49 -1.95 -11.82
N LYS A 92 -11.04 -2.87 -11.00
CA LYS A 92 -11.86 -3.94 -10.38
C LYS A 92 -11.90 -3.86 -8.84
N GLY A 93 -11.47 -2.75 -8.25
CA GLY A 93 -11.51 -2.55 -6.81
C GLY A 93 -10.33 -3.14 -6.03
N ILE A 94 -9.32 -3.70 -6.71
CA ILE A 94 -8.16 -4.32 -6.04
C ILE A 94 -7.30 -3.26 -5.33
N GLY A 95 -7.10 -2.11 -5.96
CA GLY A 95 -6.38 -1.00 -5.33
C GLY A 95 -7.08 -0.48 -4.07
N ARG A 96 -8.41 -0.38 -4.10
CA ARG A 96 -9.21 -0.03 -2.91
C ARG A 96 -9.01 -1.06 -1.80
N PHE A 97 -9.09 -2.34 -2.13
CA PHE A 97 -8.87 -3.42 -1.17
C PHE A 97 -7.49 -3.29 -0.51
N ALA A 98 -6.45 -3.03 -1.30
CA ALA A 98 -5.09 -2.86 -0.78
C ALA A 98 -5.00 -1.70 0.21
N VAL A 99 -5.55 -0.55 -0.14
CA VAL A 99 -5.55 0.64 0.72
C VAL A 99 -6.34 0.39 2.01
N GLU A 100 -7.54 -0.19 1.92
CA GLU A 100 -8.33 -0.53 3.11
C GLU A 100 -7.59 -1.51 4.03
N SER A 101 -6.90 -2.50 3.45
CA SER A 101 -6.08 -3.44 4.22
C SER A 101 -4.95 -2.74 4.96
N LEU A 102 -4.28 -1.78 4.32
CA LEU A 102 -3.24 -0.97 4.97
C LEU A 102 -3.82 -0.10 6.09
N CYS A 103 -5.00 0.49 5.89
CA CYS A 103 -5.67 1.27 6.93
C CYS A 103 -5.97 0.39 8.16
N GLN A 104 -6.43 -0.84 7.95
CA GLN A 104 -6.67 -1.78 9.04
C GLN A 104 -5.38 -2.14 9.78
N GLU A 105 -4.30 -2.42 9.05
CA GLU A 105 -3.01 -2.72 9.66
C GLU A 105 -2.45 -1.52 10.43
N ALA A 106 -2.53 -0.32 9.87
CA ALA A 106 -2.11 0.91 10.54
C ALA A 106 -2.92 1.13 11.82
N ALA A 107 -4.24 0.91 11.78
CA ALA A 107 -5.10 1.02 12.97
C ALA A 107 -4.72 0.01 14.06
N ARG A 108 -4.43 -1.24 13.69
CA ARG A 108 -3.96 -2.26 14.64
C ARG A 108 -2.65 -1.88 15.33
N ARG A 109 -1.81 -1.10 14.65
CA ARG A 109 -0.54 -0.58 15.19
C ARG A 109 -0.72 0.69 16.01
N GLY A 110 -1.95 1.18 16.16
CA GLY A 110 -2.26 2.40 16.91
C GLY A 110 -2.06 3.70 16.13
N ASN A 111 -1.90 3.64 14.82
CA ASN A 111 -1.78 4.82 13.99
C ASN A 111 -3.15 5.43 13.68
N HIS A 112 -3.19 6.76 13.53
CA HIS A 112 -4.42 7.53 13.30
C HIS A 112 -4.57 8.00 11.86
N ARG A 113 -3.60 7.71 11.00
CA ARG A 113 -3.60 8.12 9.60
C ARG A 113 -2.74 7.17 8.78
N LEU A 114 -3.06 7.10 7.48
CA LEU A 114 -2.21 6.50 6.47
C LEU A 114 -1.77 7.62 5.53
N SER A 115 -0.47 7.71 5.26
CA SER A 115 0.11 8.70 4.36
C SER A 115 0.53 8.05 3.04
N VAL A 116 0.58 8.85 1.98
CA VAL A 116 1.08 8.49 0.66
C VAL A 116 1.77 9.70 0.07
N SER A 117 2.71 9.50 -0.83
CA SER A 117 3.24 10.57 -1.67
C SER A 117 3.19 10.16 -3.14
N TYR A 118 2.99 11.14 -4.02
CA TYR A 118 2.88 10.90 -5.46
C TYR A 118 3.25 12.15 -6.26
N HIS A 119 3.64 11.93 -7.51
CA HIS A 119 3.82 13.04 -8.46
C HIS A 119 2.45 13.57 -8.88
N SER A 120 2.25 14.87 -8.69
CA SER A 120 1.05 15.56 -9.15
C SER A 120 1.07 15.70 -10.68
N GLY A 121 -0.08 15.55 -11.33
CA GLY A 121 -0.17 15.75 -12.77
C GLY A 121 -1.35 15.00 -13.39
N GLN A 122 -1.56 15.24 -14.69
CA GLN A 122 -2.73 14.76 -15.43
C GLN A 122 -2.89 13.24 -15.46
N HIS A 123 -1.79 12.49 -15.33
CA HIS A 123 -1.77 11.03 -15.39
C HIS A 123 -1.34 10.39 -14.07
N GLY A 124 -1.23 11.20 -13.02
CA GLY A 124 -0.85 10.73 -11.69
C GLY A 124 -2.00 10.04 -10.96
N PRO A 125 -1.69 9.40 -9.82
CA PRO A 125 -2.66 8.64 -9.03
C PRO A 125 -3.51 9.51 -8.11
N GLU A 126 -3.41 10.82 -8.20
CA GLU A 126 -4.09 11.77 -7.29
C GLU A 126 -5.60 11.50 -7.20
N GLY A 127 -6.27 11.35 -8.35
CA GLY A 127 -7.71 11.09 -8.38
C GLY A 127 -8.10 9.79 -7.69
N PHE A 128 -7.27 8.76 -7.84
CA PHE A 128 -7.46 7.48 -7.15
C PHE A 128 -7.40 7.65 -5.64
N TYR A 129 -6.35 8.28 -5.13
CA TYR A 129 -6.19 8.47 -3.69
C TYR A 129 -7.24 9.43 -3.12
N ARG A 130 -7.60 10.47 -3.85
CA ARG A 130 -8.64 11.42 -3.43
C ARG A 130 -9.99 10.71 -3.26
N ARG A 131 -10.36 9.83 -4.18
CA ARG A 131 -11.59 9.02 -4.07
C ARG A 131 -11.58 8.08 -2.87
N LEU A 132 -10.40 7.69 -2.38
CA LEU A 132 -10.26 6.85 -1.19
C LEU A 132 -10.13 7.65 0.11
N GLY A 133 -10.32 8.97 0.07
CA GLY A 133 -10.34 9.81 1.25
C GLY A 133 -9.01 10.44 1.64
N PHE A 134 -7.98 10.32 0.79
CA PHE A 134 -6.71 11.02 0.99
C PHE A 134 -6.86 12.48 0.61
N GLN A 135 -6.28 13.36 1.40
CA GLN A 135 -6.24 14.79 1.12
C GLN A 135 -4.80 15.31 1.18
N PRO A 136 -4.39 16.16 0.21
CA PRO A 136 -3.09 16.79 0.25
C PRO A 136 -2.86 17.56 1.55
N THR A 137 -1.65 17.44 2.10
CA THR A 137 -1.28 18.12 3.35
C THR A 137 -0.57 19.44 3.13
N GLY A 138 -0.14 19.72 1.91
CA GLY A 138 0.75 20.84 1.58
C GLY A 138 2.23 20.53 1.77
N ALA A 139 2.57 19.36 2.32
CA ALA A 139 3.95 18.91 2.45
C ALA A 139 4.41 18.17 1.19
N TYR A 140 5.72 18.11 1.00
CA TYR A 140 6.36 17.40 -0.10
C TYR A 140 7.49 16.53 0.43
N ILE A 141 7.68 15.38 -0.20
CA ILE A 141 8.87 14.55 -0.05
C ILE A 141 9.57 14.60 -1.40
N GLN A 142 10.71 15.28 -1.45
CA GLN A 142 11.35 15.64 -2.71
C GLN A 142 10.35 16.41 -3.60
N ASP A 143 10.01 15.89 -4.77
CA ASP A 143 9.05 16.47 -5.71
C ASP A 143 7.66 15.81 -5.65
N GLU A 144 7.45 14.90 -4.72
CA GLU A 144 6.16 14.23 -4.53
C GLU A 144 5.29 14.95 -3.49
N GLU A 145 4.04 15.17 -3.85
CA GLU A 145 3.04 15.73 -2.94
C GLU A 145 2.60 14.69 -1.92
N VAL A 146 2.55 15.08 -0.65
CA VAL A 146 2.08 14.23 0.44
C VAL A 146 0.58 14.39 0.62
N ALA A 147 -0.11 13.27 0.68
CA ALA A 147 -1.52 13.21 1.07
C ALA A 147 -1.70 12.25 2.23
N GLU A 148 -2.74 12.45 3.02
CA GLU A 148 -3.03 11.56 4.13
C GLU A 148 -4.52 11.30 4.28
N ARG A 149 -4.85 10.14 4.81
CA ARG A 149 -6.20 9.70 5.12
C ARG A 149 -6.27 9.41 6.62
N PRO A 150 -7.19 10.07 7.36
CA PRO A 150 -7.43 9.72 8.76
C PRO A 150 -8.03 8.31 8.84
N ILE A 151 -7.63 7.57 9.87
CA ILE A 151 -8.16 6.24 10.17
C ILE A 151 -8.61 6.20 11.62
N SER A 152 -9.73 5.52 11.86
CA SER A 152 -10.21 5.31 13.23
C SER A 152 -9.43 4.16 13.84
N PRO A 153 -8.84 4.35 15.05
CA PRO A 153 -8.20 3.23 15.75
C PRO A 153 -9.25 2.14 16.03
N ILE A 154 -8.81 0.88 15.93
CA ILE A 154 -9.65 -0.24 16.35
C ILE A 154 -9.90 -0.05 17.86
N ALA A 155 -11.18 0.00 18.26
CA ALA A 155 -11.55 0.01 19.66
C ALA A 155 -10.88 -1.18 20.35
N ALA A 156 -10.14 -0.95 21.44
CA ALA A 156 -9.60 -2.01 22.25
C ALA A 156 -10.78 -2.92 22.63
N VAL A 157 -10.71 -4.20 22.24
CA VAL A 157 -11.68 -5.19 22.71
C VAL A 157 -11.50 -5.21 24.22
N ASP A 158 -12.52 -4.80 24.93
CA ASP A 158 -12.53 -4.79 26.38
C ASP A 158 -12.37 -6.24 26.84
N SER A 159 -11.14 -6.61 27.20
CA SER A 159 -10.80 -7.94 27.71
C SER A 159 -11.32 -8.15 29.13
N ALA A 160 -12.22 -7.28 29.61
CA ALA A 160 -12.80 -7.30 30.95
C ALA A 160 -14.18 -7.94 31.02
N ARG A 161 -14.56 -8.79 30.06
CA ARG A 161 -15.81 -9.56 30.17
C ARG A 161 -15.54 -11.07 30.08
N TRP A 162 -14.92 -11.57 31.13
CA TRP A 162 -15.03 -12.98 31.53
C TRP A 162 -15.00 -13.09 33.06
#